data_9fe87c6b1fcd2d949ba6546466017b01
#
_entry.id   9fe87c6b1fcd2d949ba6546466017b01
#
_cell.length_a   1.000
_cell.length_b   1.000
_cell.length_c   1.000
_cell.angle_alpha   90.00
_cell.angle_beta   90.00
_cell.angle_gamma   90.00
#
_symmetry.space_group_name_H-M   'P 1'
#
loop_
_entity.id
_entity.type
_entity.pdbx_description
1 polymer ?
#
loop_
_entity_poly.entity_id
_entity_poly.type
_entity_poly.pdbx_seq_one_letter_code
_entity_poly.pdbx_strand_id
1 'polypeptide(L)'
;RFRVAAVGGEVVGFVDWNGDFINALHVLASHARTGVGGRLMDRAEAAIASAGFPTARLETDTFNLRSQAFYAARGYLEADRYPDEEWNSGLTTVLLVKGLG
;
A
#
# COMPACT_ATOMS: atom_id res chain seq x y z
N ARG A 1 -1.64 1.73 13.06
CA ARG A 1 -0.41 0.91 13.15
C ARG A 1 0.62 1.41 12.17
N PHE A 2 1.87 1.25 12.55
CA PHE A 2 2.97 1.89 11.84
C PHE A 2 4.23 1.02 11.93
N ARG A 3 4.91 0.84 10.79
CA ARG A 3 6.19 0.14 10.74
C ARG A 3 7.18 0.92 9.89
N VAL A 4 8.43 0.94 10.34
CA VAL A 4 9.51 1.57 9.59
C VAL A 4 10.52 0.51 9.15
N ALA A 5 11.19 0.78 8.04
CA ALA A 5 12.34 0.03 7.58
C ALA A 5 13.58 0.89 7.76
N ALA A 6 14.65 0.31 8.29
CA ALA A 6 15.90 1.02 8.51
C ALA A 6 17.05 0.21 7.92
N VAL A 7 18.01 0.93 7.34
CA VAL A 7 19.25 0.36 6.80
C VAL A 7 20.41 1.16 7.37
N GLY A 8 21.33 0.48 8.04
CA GLY A 8 22.49 1.15 8.64
C GLY A 8 22.11 2.22 9.67
N GLY A 9 20.99 2.04 10.37
CA GLY A 9 20.50 2.99 11.36
C GLY A 9 19.68 4.14 10.78
N GLU A 10 19.52 4.21 9.46
CA GLU A 10 18.75 5.25 8.79
C GLU A 10 17.39 4.71 8.37
N VAL A 11 16.31 5.46 8.65
CA VAL A 11 14.96 5.09 8.21
C VAL A 11 14.84 5.36 6.72
N VAL A 12 14.52 4.31 5.96
CA VAL A 12 14.45 4.36 4.49
C VAL A 12 13.02 4.17 3.96
N GLY A 13 12.06 3.88 4.84
CA GLY A 13 10.67 3.74 4.43
C GLY A 13 9.76 3.47 5.60
N PHE A 14 8.45 3.55 5.35
CA PHE A 14 7.45 3.22 6.36
C PHE A 14 6.16 2.74 5.70
N VAL A 15 5.34 2.05 6.48
CA VAL A 15 3.97 1.69 6.12
C VAL A 15 3.05 2.02 7.30
N ASP A 16 1.89 2.56 7.02
CA ASP A 16 0.87 2.91 8.00
C ASP A 16 -0.45 2.27 7.60
N TRP A 17 -1.12 1.62 8.57
CA TRP A 17 -2.41 1.00 8.29
C TRP A 17 -3.32 1.10 9.52
N ASN A 18 -4.62 1.01 9.26
CA ASN A 18 -5.65 1.03 10.29
C ASN A 18 -6.72 -0.01 9.92
N GLY A 19 -6.99 -0.94 10.84
CA GLY A 19 -7.88 -2.06 10.53
C GLY A 19 -7.34 -2.89 9.37
N ASP A 20 -8.11 -2.99 8.30
CA ASP A 20 -7.72 -3.68 7.08
C ASP A 20 -7.22 -2.73 5.98
N PHE A 21 -7.15 -1.42 6.27
CA PHE A 21 -6.85 -0.40 5.26
C PHE A 21 -5.43 0.13 5.42
N ILE A 22 -4.66 0.05 4.34
CA ILE A 22 -3.29 0.57 4.30
C ILE A 22 -3.36 2.02 3.83
N ASN A 23 -3.03 2.94 4.74
CA ASN A 23 -3.14 4.38 4.52
C ASN A 23 -1.98 4.94 3.71
N ALA A 24 -0.77 4.44 3.97
CA ALA A 24 0.42 4.98 3.34
C ALA A 24 1.52 3.93 3.27
N LEU A 25 2.25 3.94 2.17
CA LEU A 25 3.50 3.21 2.00
C LEU A 25 4.47 4.17 1.33
N HIS A 26 5.62 4.38 1.97
CA HIS A 26 6.63 5.28 1.43
C HIS A 26 8.00 4.64 1.55
N VAL A 27 8.79 4.73 0.48
CA VAL A 27 10.19 4.28 0.44
C VAL A 27 11.00 5.39 -0.20
N LEU A 28 12.15 5.71 0.41
CA LEU A 28 13.06 6.70 -0.18
C LEU A 28 13.48 6.27 -1.58
N ALA A 29 13.58 7.23 -2.49
CA ALA A 29 13.95 6.97 -3.87
C ALA A 29 15.29 6.24 -3.99
N SER A 30 16.24 6.53 -3.09
CA SER A 30 17.55 5.88 -3.06
C SER A 30 17.46 4.38 -2.74
N HIS A 31 16.35 3.93 -2.16
CA HIS A 31 16.12 2.53 -1.80
C HIS A 31 14.96 1.93 -2.58
N ALA A 32 14.45 2.61 -3.59
CA ALA A 32 13.41 2.07 -4.47
C ALA A 32 13.94 0.83 -5.18
N ARG A 33 13.07 -0.16 -5.38
CA ARG A 33 13.37 -1.43 -6.06
C ARG A 33 14.39 -2.29 -5.32
N THR A 34 14.59 -2.07 -4.03
CA THR A 34 15.48 -2.87 -3.19
C THR A 34 14.74 -3.91 -2.37
N GLY A 35 13.41 -4.01 -2.52
CA GLY A 35 12.58 -4.92 -1.76
C GLY A 35 12.05 -4.35 -0.44
N VAL A 36 12.41 -3.12 -0.09
CA VAL A 36 11.96 -2.48 1.16
C VAL A 36 10.44 -2.34 1.17
N GLY A 37 9.84 -1.86 0.08
CA GLY A 37 8.39 -1.71 -0.01
C GLY A 37 7.67 -3.05 0.16
N GLY A 38 8.17 -4.10 -0.48
CA GLY A 38 7.61 -5.45 -0.36
C GLY A 38 7.66 -5.98 1.07
N ARG A 39 8.78 -5.77 1.76
CA ARG A 39 8.92 -6.21 3.17
C ARG A 39 7.97 -5.45 4.09
N LEU A 40 7.81 -4.15 3.88
CA LEU A 40 6.87 -3.34 4.65
C LEU A 40 5.44 -3.83 4.42
N MET A 41 5.07 -4.09 3.18
CA MET A 41 3.75 -4.63 2.85
C MET A 41 3.54 -6.01 3.47
N ASP A 42 4.55 -6.88 3.45
CA ASP A 42 4.47 -8.20 4.09
C ASP A 42 4.14 -8.05 5.58
N ARG A 43 4.77 -7.11 6.26
CA ARG A 43 4.52 -6.85 7.69
C ARG A 43 3.10 -6.35 7.93
N ALA A 44 2.66 -5.38 7.14
CA ALA A 44 1.31 -4.84 7.28
C ALA A 44 0.26 -5.91 6.99
N GLU A 45 0.42 -6.68 5.92
CA GLU A 45 -0.52 -7.74 5.56
C GLU A 45 -0.57 -8.83 6.63
N ALA A 46 0.57 -9.22 7.19
CA ALA A 46 0.62 -10.20 8.26
C ALA A 46 -0.11 -9.69 9.51
N ALA A 47 0.07 -8.43 9.87
CA ALA A 47 -0.60 -7.82 11.02
C ALA A 47 -2.12 -7.74 10.80
N ILE A 48 -2.55 -7.37 9.60
CA ILE A 48 -3.97 -7.29 9.24
C ILE A 48 -4.60 -8.69 9.33
N ALA A 49 -3.95 -9.70 8.77
CA ALA A 49 -4.43 -11.07 8.84
C ALA A 49 -4.50 -11.57 10.29
N SER A 50 -3.48 -11.28 11.10
CA SER A 50 -3.45 -11.66 12.52
C SER A 50 -4.55 -11.00 13.33
N ALA A 51 -5.01 -9.82 12.91
CA ALA A 51 -6.12 -9.12 13.55
C ALA A 51 -7.48 -9.72 13.15
N GLY A 52 -7.52 -10.68 12.24
CA GLY A 52 -8.73 -11.39 11.85
C GLY A 52 -9.39 -10.87 10.58
N PHE A 53 -8.77 -9.94 9.87
CA PHE A 53 -9.33 -9.43 8.62
C PHE A 53 -9.00 -10.38 7.45
N PRO A 54 -9.99 -10.71 6.61
CA PRO A 54 -9.76 -11.62 5.48
C PRO A 54 -9.08 -10.96 4.28
N THR A 55 -9.06 -9.63 4.23
CA THR A 55 -8.51 -8.87 3.11
C THR A 55 -7.74 -7.65 3.59
N ALA A 56 -6.79 -7.19 2.76
CA ALA A 56 -6.17 -5.88 2.91
C ALA A 56 -6.67 -4.99 1.78
N ARG A 57 -6.88 -3.71 2.06
CA ARG A 57 -7.41 -2.73 1.12
C ARG A 57 -6.49 -1.52 1.09
N LEU A 58 -6.40 -0.89 -0.07
CA LEU A 58 -5.69 0.38 -0.22
C LEU A 58 -6.24 1.14 -1.42
N GLU A 59 -5.89 2.42 -1.50
CA GLU A 59 -6.27 3.26 -2.61
C GLU A 59 -5.04 3.80 -3.32
N THR A 60 -5.13 3.92 -4.63
CA THR A 60 -4.16 4.59 -5.46
C THR A 60 -4.90 5.40 -6.52
N ASP A 61 -4.21 6.08 -7.40
CA ASP A 61 -4.84 6.84 -8.48
C ASP A 61 -4.50 6.25 -9.85
N THR A 62 -5.25 6.70 -10.88
CA THR A 62 -5.08 6.18 -12.23
C THR A 62 -3.80 6.65 -12.91
N PHE A 63 -3.13 7.67 -12.38
CA PHE A 63 -1.88 8.17 -12.94
C PHE A 63 -0.66 7.41 -12.44
N ASN A 64 -0.76 6.81 -11.26
CA ASN A 64 0.39 6.15 -10.65
C ASN A 64 0.53 4.72 -11.15
N LEU A 65 0.98 4.57 -12.39
CA LEU A 65 1.11 3.26 -13.04
C LEU A 65 2.13 2.37 -12.33
N ARG A 66 3.18 2.97 -11.75
CA ARG A 66 4.20 2.22 -11.01
C ARG A 66 3.62 1.60 -9.74
N SER A 67 2.83 2.36 -8.98
CA SER A 67 2.14 1.82 -7.80
C SER A 67 1.16 0.73 -8.19
N GLN A 68 0.38 0.94 -9.23
CA GLN A 68 -0.58 -0.07 -9.69
C GLN A 68 0.13 -1.38 -10.07
N ALA A 69 1.25 -1.29 -10.78
CA ALA A 69 2.04 -2.46 -11.15
C ALA A 69 2.62 -3.16 -9.91
N PHE A 70 3.12 -2.40 -8.95
CA PHE A 70 3.65 -2.93 -7.71
C PHE A 70 2.59 -3.73 -6.95
N TYR A 71 1.41 -3.15 -6.76
CA TYR A 71 0.33 -3.81 -6.02
C TYR A 71 -0.26 -4.99 -6.80
N ALA A 72 -0.39 -4.86 -8.11
CA ALA A 72 -0.87 -5.97 -8.94
C ALA A 72 0.06 -7.18 -8.83
N ALA A 73 1.37 -6.95 -8.84
CA ALA A 73 2.36 -8.01 -8.68
C ALA A 73 2.27 -8.69 -7.31
N ARG A 74 1.73 -8.01 -6.31
CA ARG A 74 1.52 -8.55 -4.96
C ARG A 74 0.16 -9.22 -4.80
N GLY A 75 -0.67 -9.26 -5.85
CA GLY A 75 -1.97 -9.93 -5.81
C GLY A 75 -3.15 -9.03 -5.51
N TYR A 76 -2.97 -7.72 -5.54
CA TYR A 76 -4.09 -6.79 -5.37
C TYR A 76 -4.89 -6.71 -6.66
N LEU A 77 -6.20 -6.65 -6.53
CA LEU A 77 -7.14 -6.53 -7.65
C LEU A 77 -7.98 -5.27 -7.46
N GLU A 78 -8.31 -4.62 -8.57
CA GLU A 78 -9.18 -3.47 -8.54
C GLU A 78 -10.59 -3.91 -8.14
N ALA A 79 -11.12 -3.34 -7.05
CA ALA A 79 -12.45 -3.63 -6.54
C ALA A 79 -13.44 -2.52 -6.88
N ASP A 80 -12.97 -1.28 -6.99
CA ASP A 80 -13.82 -0.15 -7.27
C ASP A 80 -12.99 1.00 -7.83
N ARG A 81 -13.67 1.99 -8.39
CA ARG A 81 -13.05 3.15 -8.98
C ARG A 81 -14.02 4.32 -8.86
N TYR A 82 -13.57 5.44 -8.32
CA TYR A 82 -14.43 6.60 -8.11
C TYR A 82 -13.67 7.89 -8.32
N PRO A 83 -14.35 8.94 -8.83
CA PRO A 83 -13.69 10.23 -9.05
C PRO A 83 -13.36 10.89 -7.71
N ASP A 84 -12.26 11.63 -7.69
CA ASP A 84 -11.87 12.42 -6.52
C ASP A 84 -12.67 13.72 -6.53
N GLU A 85 -13.86 13.69 -5.94
CA GLU A 85 -14.76 14.84 -5.90
C GLU A 85 -14.34 15.85 -4.84
N GLU A 86 -13.69 15.41 -3.78
CA GLU A 86 -13.32 16.25 -2.64
C GLU A 86 -12.39 17.39 -3.08
N TRP A 87 -11.40 17.08 -3.91
CA TRP A 87 -10.41 18.04 -4.36
C TRP A 87 -10.70 18.61 -5.74
N ASN A 88 -11.73 18.11 -6.41
CA ASN A 88 -12.08 18.50 -7.78
C ASN A 88 -10.86 18.46 -8.71
N SER A 89 -10.01 17.48 -8.51
CA SER A 89 -8.71 17.37 -9.20
C SER A 89 -8.81 16.78 -10.60
N GLY A 90 -9.94 16.17 -10.94
CA GLY A 90 -10.09 15.41 -12.18
C GLY A 90 -9.44 14.02 -12.09
N LEU A 91 -8.87 13.66 -10.94
CA LEU A 91 -8.26 12.35 -10.73
C LEU A 91 -9.31 11.31 -10.38
N THR A 92 -8.99 10.06 -10.65
CA THR A 92 -9.83 8.93 -10.27
C THR A 92 -9.07 8.08 -9.25
N THR A 93 -9.73 7.78 -8.14
CA THR A 93 -9.19 6.90 -7.11
C THR A 93 -9.56 5.46 -7.44
N VAL A 94 -8.59 4.57 -7.29
CA VAL A 94 -8.76 3.14 -7.53
C VAL A 94 -8.63 2.41 -6.20
N LEU A 95 -9.66 1.65 -5.84
CA LEU A 95 -9.63 0.80 -4.65
C LEU A 95 -9.08 -0.57 -5.03
N LEU A 96 -8.00 -0.98 -4.38
CA LEU A 96 -7.36 -2.26 -4.58
C LEU A 96 -7.54 -3.14 -3.35
N VAL A 97 -7.80 -4.42 -3.57
CA VAL A 97 -8.07 -5.39 -2.50
C VAL A 97 -7.28 -6.66 -2.74
N LYS A 98 -6.74 -7.23 -1.67
CA LYS A 98 -6.01 -8.49 -1.71
C LYS A 98 -6.57 -9.45 -0.65
N GLY A 99 -6.86 -10.69 -1.04
CA GLY A 99 -7.22 -11.73 -0.09
C GLY A 99 -6.01 -12.19 0.69
N LEU A 100 -6.16 -12.33 2.01
CA LEU A 100 -5.07 -12.71 2.92
C LEU A 100 -5.18 -14.16 3.41
N GLY A 101 -6.29 -14.79 3.12
CA GLY A 101 -6.52 -16.18 3.48
C GLY A 101 -5.78 -17.14 2.60
#